data_045971a429601de3263e363f4287bbf3
#
_entry.id   045971a429601de3263e363f4287bbf3
#
_cell.length_a   1.000
_cell.length_b   1.000
_cell.length_c   1.000
_cell.angle_alpha   90.00
_cell.angle_beta   90.00
_cell.angle_gamma   90.00
#
_symmetry.space_group_name_H-M   'P 1'
#
loop_
_entity.id
_entity.type
_entity.pdbx_description
1 polymer ?
#
loop_
_entity_poly.entity_id
_entity_poly.type
_entity_poly.pdbx_seq_one_letter_code
_entity_poly.pdbx_strand_id
1 'polypeptide(L)'
;MDKLVVKIINRSKNPLPSYATEGSSGMDLRADIEDNLTIQPMERRLVPTGLFIELPMNYEAQVRPRSGLAIKQGITCLNSPGTVDADFRGELKVVLINLSNETQTIHPGDRIAQMVIQKVEKVILTQVNEIDCTVRGEGGFGHTGKQ
;
A
#
# COMPACT_ATOMS: atom_id res chain seq x y z
N MET A 1 -11.70 6.41 22.93
CA MET A 1 -11.72 5.32 21.93
C MET A 1 -10.42 4.53 22.05
N ASP A 2 -10.55 3.23 22.23
CA ASP A 2 -9.37 2.39 22.32
C ASP A 2 -8.66 2.32 20.96
N LYS A 3 -7.34 2.47 20.98
CA LYS A 3 -6.54 2.34 19.77
C LYS A 3 -6.11 0.89 19.57
N LEU A 4 -6.10 0.46 18.33
CA LEU A 4 -5.57 -0.84 17.96
C LEU A 4 -4.05 -0.85 18.15
N VAL A 5 -3.53 -1.88 18.80
CA VAL A 5 -2.08 -2.04 18.97
C VAL A 5 -1.55 -3.00 17.92
N VAL A 6 -0.55 -2.57 17.17
CA VAL A 6 0.17 -3.40 16.21
C VAL A 6 1.63 -3.47 16.66
N LYS A 7 2.13 -4.67 16.90
CA LYS A 7 3.53 -4.88 17.27
C LYS A 7 4.39 -4.74 16.01
N ILE A 8 5.54 -4.11 16.16
CA ILE A 8 6.45 -3.84 15.04
C ILE A 8 7.90 -4.08 15.45
N ILE A 9 8.66 -4.68 14.55
CA ILE A 9 10.13 -4.75 14.63
C ILE A 9 10.65 -3.78 13.57
N ASN A 10 11.57 -2.91 13.98
CA ASN A 10 12.25 -1.99 13.07
C ASN A 10 13.74 -2.32 13.04
N ARG A 11 14.20 -2.90 11.95
CA ARG A 11 15.62 -3.21 11.71
C ARG A 11 16.29 -2.19 10.80
N SER A 12 15.55 -1.14 10.40
CA SER A 12 16.09 -0.08 9.57
C SER A 12 16.78 0.99 10.40
N LYS A 13 17.45 1.91 9.72
CA LYS A 13 17.99 3.14 10.33
C LYS A 13 16.96 4.27 10.35
N ASN A 14 15.78 4.04 9.80
CA ASN A 14 14.71 5.03 9.72
C ASN A 14 13.88 5.03 11.01
N PRO A 15 13.20 6.14 11.33
CA PRO A 15 12.29 6.15 12.46
C PRO A 15 11.08 5.25 12.20
N LEU A 16 10.37 4.90 13.27
CA LEU A 16 9.09 4.20 13.14
C LEU A 16 8.12 5.01 12.29
N PRO A 17 7.30 4.35 11.46
CA PRO A 17 6.21 5.04 10.77
C PRO A 17 5.31 5.78 11.76
N SER A 18 4.82 6.93 11.34
CA SER A 18 3.91 7.74 12.15
C SER A 18 2.91 8.45 11.25
N TYR A 19 1.78 8.82 11.82
CA TYR A 19 0.80 9.64 11.13
C TYR A 19 1.29 11.09 11.10
N ALA A 20 1.29 11.70 9.92
CA ALA A 20 1.75 13.09 9.78
C ALA A 20 0.82 14.07 10.48
N THR A 21 -0.48 13.81 10.46
CA THR A 21 -1.50 14.58 11.16
C THR A 21 -2.47 13.62 11.85
N GLU A 22 -3.26 14.14 12.78
CA GLU A 22 -4.27 13.33 13.48
C GLU A 22 -5.29 12.71 12.52
N GLY A 23 -5.61 13.41 11.42
CA GLY A 23 -6.56 12.92 10.43
C GLY A 23 -5.95 12.09 9.31
N SER A 24 -4.64 11.82 9.35
CA SER A 24 -4.00 11.01 8.31
C SER A 24 -4.48 9.57 8.36
N SER A 25 -4.81 8.99 7.20
CA SER A 25 -5.21 7.57 7.10
C SER A 25 -4.01 6.63 7.05
N GLY A 26 -2.92 7.08 6.47
CA GLY A 26 -1.72 6.28 6.26
C GLY A 26 -0.49 6.81 6.97
N MET A 27 0.45 5.91 7.21
CA MET A 27 1.78 6.22 7.70
C MET A 27 2.79 6.02 6.57
N ASP A 28 3.74 6.92 6.41
CA ASP A 28 4.75 6.78 5.38
C ASP A 28 5.70 5.62 5.67
N LEU A 29 6.01 4.86 4.61
CA LEU A 29 7.05 3.83 4.61
C LEU A 29 8.28 4.38 3.90
N ARG A 30 9.46 4.12 4.46
CA ARG A 30 10.73 4.64 3.95
C ARG A 30 11.60 3.52 3.38
N ALA A 31 12.39 3.86 2.37
CA ALA A 31 13.35 2.94 1.78
C ALA A 31 14.48 2.65 2.77
N ASP A 32 14.70 1.38 3.09
CA ASP A 32 15.82 0.90 3.89
C ASP A 32 16.88 0.36 2.94
N ILE A 33 17.63 1.27 2.34
CA ILE A 33 18.70 0.98 1.39
C ILE A 33 19.95 1.74 1.81
N GLU A 34 21.13 1.23 1.48
CA GLU A 34 22.39 1.89 1.80
C GLU A 34 22.80 2.89 0.73
N ASP A 35 22.61 2.53 -0.54
CA ASP A 35 22.98 3.34 -1.69
C ASP A 35 21.75 3.78 -2.45
N ASN A 36 21.89 4.84 -3.23
CA ASN A 36 20.84 5.28 -4.12
C ASN A 36 20.43 4.17 -5.08
N LEU A 37 19.13 4.05 -5.30
CA LEU A 37 18.55 3.08 -6.20
C LEU A 37 18.00 3.80 -7.42
N THR A 38 18.50 3.46 -8.60
CA THR A 38 17.95 3.98 -9.86
C THR A 38 16.94 3.01 -10.44
N ILE A 39 15.83 3.56 -10.96
CA ILE A 39 14.76 2.79 -11.59
C ILE A 39 14.56 3.34 -13.00
N GLN A 40 14.83 2.50 -14.00
CA GLN A 40 14.66 2.85 -15.41
C GLN A 40 13.16 2.92 -15.76
N PRO A 41 12.79 3.63 -16.85
CA PRO A 41 11.40 3.60 -17.32
C PRO A 41 10.87 2.16 -17.48
N MET A 42 9.68 1.91 -16.94
CA MET A 42 9.00 0.62 -16.95
C MET A 42 9.67 -0.48 -16.10
N GLU A 43 10.75 -0.16 -15.41
CA GLU A 43 11.42 -1.07 -14.49
C GLU A 43 10.68 -1.12 -13.16
N ARG A 44 10.55 -2.33 -12.58
CA ARG A 44 10.06 -2.52 -11.22
C ARG A 44 11.21 -2.96 -10.31
N ARG A 45 11.18 -2.48 -9.07
CA ARG A 45 12.18 -2.81 -8.06
C ARG A 45 11.47 -3.11 -6.74
N LEU A 46 11.94 -4.13 -6.06
CA LEU A 46 11.47 -4.48 -4.72
C LEU A 46 12.33 -3.75 -3.71
N VAL A 47 11.70 -2.82 -2.96
CA VAL A 47 12.43 -1.95 -2.04
C VAL A 47 12.11 -2.36 -0.60
N PRO A 48 13.14 -2.72 0.21
CA PRO A 48 12.93 -3.11 1.60
C PRO A 48 12.62 -1.91 2.49
N THR A 49 11.92 -2.15 3.58
CA THR A 49 11.62 -1.15 4.62
C THR A 49 12.31 -1.44 5.94
N GLY A 50 12.80 -2.66 6.14
CA GLY A 50 13.35 -3.11 7.43
C GLY A 50 12.31 -3.31 8.51
N LEU A 51 11.02 -3.30 8.15
CA LEU A 51 9.91 -3.37 9.10
C LEU A 51 9.21 -4.73 9.03
N PHE A 52 8.83 -5.24 10.21
CA PHE A 52 8.07 -6.48 10.39
C PHE A 52 6.93 -6.17 11.33
N ILE A 53 5.71 -6.53 10.97
CA ILE A 53 4.53 -6.22 11.80
C ILE A 53 3.77 -7.49 12.17
N GLU A 54 3.09 -7.43 13.30
CA GLU A 54 2.16 -8.46 13.74
C GLU A 54 0.78 -7.82 13.87
N LEU A 55 -0.04 -8.03 12.87
CA LEU A 55 -1.41 -7.55 12.85
C LEU A 55 -2.31 -8.49 13.65
N PRO A 56 -3.28 -7.95 14.41
CA PRO A 56 -4.34 -8.78 14.98
C PRO A 56 -5.17 -9.44 13.88
N MET A 57 -5.73 -10.59 14.17
CA MET A 57 -6.66 -11.25 13.25
C MET A 57 -7.82 -10.32 12.90
N ASN A 58 -8.32 -10.44 11.69
CA ASN A 58 -9.39 -9.61 11.10
C ASN A 58 -8.95 -8.19 10.71
N TYR A 59 -7.64 -7.93 10.68
CA TYR A 59 -7.08 -6.69 10.17
C TYR A 59 -6.10 -6.97 9.04
N GLU A 60 -5.91 -5.98 8.19
CA GLU A 60 -4.91 -5.99 7.14
C GLU A 60 -4.13 -4.69 7.15
N ALA A 61 -2.95 -4.70 6.55
CA ALA A 61 -2.28 -3.47 6.15
C ALA A 61 -2.33 -3.39 4.63
N GLN A 62 -2.64 -2.21 4.11
CA GLN A 62 -2.56 -1.92 2.68
C GLN A 62 -1.37 -1.01 2.43
N VAL A 63 -0.51 -1.42 1.52
CA VAL A 63 0.60 -0.59 1.04
C VAL A 63 0.12 0.12 -0.22
N ARG A 64 0.05 1.44 -0.14
CA ARG A 64 -0.49 2.32 -1.19
C ARG A 64 0.60 3.25 -1.69
N PRO A 65 0.52 3.68 -2.96
CA PRO A 65 1.46 4.67 -3.47
C PRO A 65 1.24 6.04 -2.81
N ARG A 66 2.26 6.90 -2.91
CA ARG A 66 2.18 8.28 -2.47
C ARG A 66 1.90 9.19 -3.66
N SER A 67 0.91 10.08 -3.49
CA SER A 67 0.49 10.98 -4.56
C SER A 67 1.62 11.89 -5.06
N GLY A 68 2.50 12.34 -4.16
CA GLY A 68 3.62 13.21 -4.53
C GLY A 68 4.63 12.53 -5.45
N LEU A 69 4.98 11.27 -5.16
CA LEU A 69 5.86 10.50 -6.04
C LEU A 69 5.20 10.20 -7.39
N ALA A 70 3.91 9.88 -7.36
CA ALA A 70 3.17 9.58 -8.57
C ALA A 70 3.15 10.75 -9.53
N ILE A 71 2.80 11.95 -9.06
CA ILE A 71 2.67 13.12 -9.94
C ILE A 71 4.01 13.73 -10.33
N LYS A 72 5.00 13.76 -9.43
CA LYS A 72 6.27 14.42 -9.67
C LYS A 72 7.28 13.56 -10.40
N GLN A 73 7.29 12.25 -10.13
CA GLN A 73 8.31 11.34 -10.64
C GLN A 73 7.74 10.17 -11.45
N GLY A 74 6.42 10.02 -11.50
CA GLY A 74 5.80 8.88 -12.16
C GLY A 74 6.09 7.55 -11.48
N ILE A 75 6.48 7.58 -10.19
CA ILE A 75 6.76 6.39 -9.39
C ILE A 75 5.49 6.00 -8.64
N THR A 76 5.11 4.74 -8.75
CA THR A 76 3.95 4.20 -8.04
C THR A 76 4.25 2.78 -7.58
N CYS A 77 3.31 2.18 -6.86
CA CYS A 77 3.40 0.77 -6.50
C CYS A 77 2.76 -0.06 -7.61
N LEU A 78 3.47 -1.08 -8.07
CA LEU A 78 2.96 -1.94 -9.14
C LEU A 78 1.70 -2.69 -8.69
N ASN A 79 1.70 -3.20 -7.46
CA ASN A 79 0.53 -3.79 -6.82
C ASN A 79 -0.16 -2.72 -5.95
N SER A 80 -1.10 -2.02 -6.51
CA SER A 80 -1.78 -0.90 -5.85
C SER A 80 -3.25 -1.25 -5.61
N PRO A 81 -3.62 -1.61 -4.37
CA PRO A 81 -2.78 -1.69 -3.17
C PRO A 81 -2.04 -3.02 -3.04
N GLY A 82 -0.94 -3.00 -2.30
CA GLY A 82 -0.32 -4.23 -1.81
C GLY A 82 -1.05 -4.70 -0.55
N THR A 83 -1.32 -5.98 -0.45
CA THR A 83 -2.03 -6.56 0.69
C THR A 83 -1.04 -7.21 1.65
N VAL A 84 -1.12 -6.84 2.92
CA VAL A 84 -0.37 -7.47 4.01
C VAL A 84 -1.37 -8.17 4.92
N ASP A 85 -1.36 -9.50 4.88
CA ASP A 85 -2.28 -10.33 5.64
C ASP A 85 -1.93 -10.33 7.13
N ALA A 86 -2.92 -10.61 7.99
CA ALA A 86 -2.74 -10.63 9.43
C ALA A 86 -1.66 -11.63 9.88
N ASP A 87 -1.53 -12.75 9.18
CA ASP A 87 -0.59 -13.82 9.51
C ASP A 87 0.76 -13.70 8.80
N PHE A 88 0.97 -12.66 7.99
CA PHE A 88 2.27 -12.43 7.35
C PHE A 88 3.29 -11.95 8.40
N ARG A 89 4.45 -12.60 8.45
CA ARG A 89 5.52 -12.28 9.40
C ARG A 89 6.83 -11.89 8.72
N GLY A 90 6.82 -11.78 7.40
CA GLY A 90 8.00 -11.35 6.65
C GLY A 90 8.19 -9.84 6.68
N GLU A 91 9.30 -9.43 6.10
CA GLU A 91 9.61 -8.00 5.97
C GLU A 91 8.62 -7.31 5.03
N LEU A 92 8.16 -6.13 5.43
CA LEU A 92 7.39 -5.26 4.55
C LEU A 92 8.29 -4.73 3.44
N LYS A 93 7.94 -5.00 2.20
CA LYS A 93 8.66 -4.52 1.02
C LYS A 93 7.70 -3.86 0.07
N VAL A 94 8.20 -2.89 -0.67
CA VAL A 94 7.39 -2.10 -1.60
C VAL A 94 7.85 -2.39 -3.02
N VAL A 95 6.92 -2.79 -3.89
CA VAL A 95 7.20 -2.97 -5.32
C VAL A 95 6.95 -1.65 -6.02
N LEU A 96 8.04 -0.93 -6.33
CA LEU A 96 7.96 0.32 -7.08
C LEU A 96 8.10 0.07 -8.58
N ILE A 97 7.37 0.84 -9.38
CA ILE A 97 7.51 0.89 -10.82
C ILE A 97 7.65 2.33 -11.29
N ASN A 98 8.52 2.54 -12.25
CA ASN A 98 8.72 3.85 -12.88
C ASN A 98 7.90 3.92 -14.17
N LEU A 99 6.82 4.69 -14.15
CA LEU A 99 5.93 4.92 -15.30
C LEU A 99 6.25 6.24 -16.02
N SER A 100 7.35 6.91 -15.65
CA SER A 100 7.83 8.07 -16.37
C SER A 100 8.72 7.63 -17.54
N ASN A 101 9.10 8.58 -18.37
CA ASN A 101 10.02 8.32 -19.49
C ASN A 101 11.48 8.67 -19.17
N GLU A 102 11.79 8.91 -17.90
CA GLU A 102 13.12 9.26 -17.41
C GLU A 102 13.54 8.30 -16.30
N THR A 103 14.84 8.09 -16.12
CA THR A 103 15.38 7.35 -14.99
C THR A 103 15.06 8.13 -13.71
N GLN A 104 14.55 7.44 -12.71
CA GLN A 104 14.26 8.02 -11.40
C GLN A 104 15.19 7.43 -10.34
N THR A 105 15.47 8.19 -9.31
CA THR A 105 16.36 7.77 -8.23
C THR A 105 15.62 7.80 -6.90
N ILE A 106 15.75 6.70 -6.14
CA ILE A 106 15.29 6.59 -4.76
C ILE A 106 16.53 6.68 -3.86
N HIS A 107 16.48 7.55 -2.87
CA HIS A 107 17.56 7.74 -1.90
C HIS A 107 17.25 6.99 -0.61
N PRO A 108 18.28 6.59 0.15
CA PRO A 108 18.06 6.02 1.48
C PRO A 108 17.17 6.93 2.35
N GLY A 109 16.18 6.34 2.99
CA GLY A 109 15.25 7.08 3.84
C GLY A 109 14.11 7.78 3.12
N ASP A 110 14.06 7.75 1.80
CA ASP A 110 12.95 8.34 1.05
C ASP A 110 11.63 7.68 1.42
N ARG A 111 10.58 8.50 1.52
CA ARG A 111 9.21 8.03 1.71
C ARG A 111 8.68 7.53 0.38
N ILE A 112 8.52 6.21 0.26
CA ILE A 112 8.23 5.55 -1.02
C ILE A 112 6.81 5.03 -1.16
N ALA A 113 6.10 4.90 -0.04
CA ALA A 113 4.73 4.38 0.01
C ALA A 113 4.08 4.82 1.31
N GLN A 114 2.82 4.48 1.47
CA GLN A 114 2.12 4.66 2.73
C GLN A 114 1.39 3.38 3.11
N MET A 115 1.25 3.15 4.40
CA MET A 115 0.60 1.97 4.95
C MET A 115 -0.67 2.38 5.68
N VAL A 116 -1.78 1.75 5.34
CA VAL A 116 -3.09 1.97 5.96
C VAL A 116 -3.55 0.67 6.62
N ILE A 117 -3.92 0.74 7.89
CA ILE A 117 -4.45 -0.41 8.63
C ILE A 117 -5.97 -0.37 8.56
N GLN A 118 -6.57 -1.50 8.18
CA GLN A 118 -8.03 -1.61 8.04
C GLN A 118 -8.53 -2.91 8.62
N LYS A 119 -9.77 -2.87 9.13
CA LYS A 119 -10.49 -4.07 9.51
C LYS A 119 -10.99 -4.78 8.25
N VAL A 120 -10.91 -6.11 8.24
CA VAL A 120 -11.32 -6.95 7.10
C VAL A 120 -12.51 -7.80 7.52
N GLU A 121 -13.60 -7.68 6.78
CA GLU A 121 -14.76 -8.55 6.94
C GLU A 121 -14.49 -9.90 6.27
N LYS A 122 -14.68 -10.98 7.02
CA LYS A 122 -14.65 -12.34 6.47
C LYS A 122 -16.08 -12.74 6.10
N VAL A 123 -16.23 -13.34 4.95
CA VAL A 123 -17.55 -13.71 4.43
C VAL A 123 -17.64 -15.20 4.25
N ILE A 124 -18.86 -15.72 4.32
CA ILE A 124 -19.20 -17.07 3.90
C ILE A 124 -19.89 -16.95 2.54
N LEU A 125 -19.31 -17.57 1.53
CA LEU A 125 -19.90 -17.56 0.18
C LEU A 125 -20.95 -18.67 0.12
N THR A 126 -22.20 -18.28 -0.16
CA THR A 126 -23.30 -19.22 -0.38
C THR A 126 -23.66 -19.20 -1.86
N GLN A 127 -23.44 -20.32 -2.52
CA GLN A 127 -23.77 -20.45 -3.94
C GLN A 127 -25.28 -20.50 -4.12
N VAL A 128 -25.81 -19.63 -4.96
CA VAL A 128 -27.23 -19.55 -5.30
C VAL A 128 -27.38 -19.48 -6.82
N ASN A 129 -28.58 -19.70 -7.32
CA ASN A 129 -28.87 -19.58 -8.75
C ASN A 129 -29.36 -18.19 -9.15
N GLU A 130 -29.85 -17.43 -8.20
CA GLU A 130 -30.40 -16.08 -8.44
C GLU A 130 -29.98 -15.16 -7.30
N ILE A 131 -29.80 -13.88 -7.63
CA ILE A 131 -29.56 -12.80 -6.66
C ILE A 131 -30.62 -11.72 -6.90
N ASP A 132 -30.86 -10.90 -5.87
CA ASP A 132 -31.90 -9.88 -5.92
C ASP A 132 -31.61 -8.83 -6.97
N CYS A 133 -32.68 -8.36 -7.65
CA CYS A 133 -32.58 -7.29 -8.63
C CYS A 133 -32.45 -5.93 -7.95
N THR A 134 -31.79 -5.02 -8.62
CA THR A 134 -31.71 -3.61 -8.21
C THR A 134 -32.07 -2.70 -9.38
N VAL A 135 -32.31 -1.42 -9.09
CA VAL A 135 -32.59 -0.43 -10.14
C VAL A 135 -31.39 -0.28 -11.09
N ARG A 136 -30.15 -0.33 -10.56
CA ARG A 136 -28.94 -0.29 -11.37
C ARG A 136 -28.81 -1.51 -12.29
N GLY A 137 -29.22 -2.70 -11.80
CA GLY A 137 -29.09 -3.96 -12.55
C GLY A 137 -27.65 -4.27 -12.90
N GLU A 138 -27.39 -4.61 -14.13
CA GLU A 138 -26.09 -5.03 -14.64
C GLU A 138 -25.18 -3.86 -15.05
N GLY A 139 -25.61 -2.62 -14.87
CA GLY A 139 -24.86 -1.45 -15.30
C GLY A 139 -23.49 -1.34 -14.61
N GLY A 140 -22.43 -1.31 -15.41
CA GLY A 140 -21.07 -1.17 -14.95
C GLY A 140 -20.22 -0.54 -16.05
N PHE A 141 -18.90 -0.44 -15.81
CA PHE A 141 -17.92 0.04 -16.80
C PHE A 141 -18.33 1.37 -17.45
N GLY A 142 -18.78 2.34 -16.61
CA GLY A 142 -19.14 3.67 -17.10
C GLY A 142 -20.54 3.79 -17.66
N HIS A 143 -21.48 2.92 -17.28
CA HIS A 143 -22.85 2.99 -17.78
C HIS A 143 -23.55 4.31 -17.45
N THR A 144 -23.09 5.05 -16.43
CA THR A 144 -23.59 6.40 -16.12
C THR A 144 -22.99 7.49 -17.02
N GLY A 145 -21.98 7.15 -17.83
CA GLY A 145 -21.34 8.07 -18.75
C GLY A 145 -20.32 8.99 -18.10
N LYS A 146 -19.78 9.89 -18.89
CA LYS A 146 -18.79 10.90 -18.44
C LYS A 146 -19.43 12.17 -17.94
N GLN A 147 -20.69 12.38 -18.25
CA GLN A 147 -21.40 13.63 -17.96
C GLN A 147 -22.58 13.40 -17.05
#